data_2344b24c10bea7ea3c401dd07013ce13
#
_entry.id   2344b24c10bea7ea3c401dd07013ce13
#
_cell.length_a   1.000
_cell.length_b   1.000
_cell.length_c   1.000
_cell.angle_alpha   90.00
_cell.angle_beta   90.00
_cell.angle_gamma   90.00
#
_symmetry.space_group_name_H-M   'P 1'
#
loop_
_entity.id
_entity.type
_entity.pdbx_description
1 polymer ?
#
loop_
_entity_poly.entity_id
_entity_poly.type
_entity_poly.pdbx_seq_one_letter_code
_entity_poly.pdbx_strand_id
1 'polypeptide(L)'
;MLQNMKCVLGLFMLCLLACTENKYAGIPEKYHALLDQALVKAGDNATELTAALKNAPDNQKEGMAFLIAYMPERDLKELTADFLLENTAYAYQAREKYVWAREIPDTVFLNDVLPYVSLNETREGWRKEFYERFGKYVQHCKTIFEAIDSVNR
;
A
#
# COMPACT_ATOMS: atom_id res chain seq x y z
N MET A 1 20.05 16.62 62.82
CA MET A 1 19.06 17.27 61.92
C MET A 1 19.62 17.24 60.49
N LEU A 2 20.04 16.06 59.98
CA LEU A 2 20.70 15.89 58.68
C LEU A 2 20.54 14.43 58.20
N GLN A 3 19.31 13.92 58.13
CA GLN A 3 19.12 12.51 57.72
C GLN A 3 17.94 12.25 56.78
N ASN A 4 17.28 13.29 56.24
CA ASN A 4 16.09 13.08 55.40
C ASN A 4 16.17 13.69 53.98
N MET A 5 17.38 13.82 53.40
CA MET A 5 17.53 14.47 52.09
C MET A 5 18.13 13.53 51.01
N LYS A 6 18.11 12.21 51.23
CA LYS A 6 18.63 11.24 50.24
C LYS A 6 17.60 10.34 49.54
N CYS A 7 16.30 10.52 49.82
CA CYS A 7 15.25 9.66 49.27
C CYS A 7 14.44 10.26 48.12
N VAL A 8 14.70 11.50 47.66
CA VAL A 8 13.86 12.17 46.66
C VAL A 8 14.52 12.14 45.22
N LEU A 9 15.78 11.70 45.10
CA LEU A 9 16.48 11.72 43.81
C LEU A 9 16.37 10.42 43.03
N GLY A 10 15.62 9.43 43.48
CA GLY A 10 15.52 8.09 42.87
C GLY A 10 14.29 7.84 41.97
N LEU A 11 13.32 8.77 41.92
CA LEU A 11 12.01 8.50 41.31
C LEU A 11 11.72 9.27 40.01
N PHE A 12 12.74 9.89 39.39
CA PHE A 12 12.52 10.67 38.15
C PHE A 12 13.19 10.12 36.90
N MET A 13 13.66 8.86 36.97
CA MET A 13 14.32 8.21 35.83
C MET A 13 13.53 7.03 35.24
N LEU A 14 12.21 7.10 35.35
CA LEU A 14 11.32 6.07 34.78
C LEU A 14 10.21 6.77 34.01
N CYS A 15 10.40 7.01 32.73
CA CYS A 15 9.36 7.19 31.71
C CYS A 15 9.90 7.88 30.45
N LEU A 16 10.95 7.33 29.83
CA LEU A 16 11.24 7.61 28.42
C LEU A 16 11.42 6.28 27.68
N LEU A 17 10.55 5.32 27.91
CA LEU A 17 10.21 4.35 26.88
C LEU A 17 9.29 5.08 25.91
N ALA A 18 9.87 5.96 25.10
CA ALA A 18 9.24 6.39 23.87
C ALA A 18 8.97 5.09 23.10
N CYS A 19 7.71 4.66 23.02
CA CYS A 19 7.28 3.74 21.98
C CYS A 19 7.70 4.38 20.66
N THR A 20 8.81 3.98 20.09
CA THR A 20 9.11 4.25 18.69
C THR A 20 8.08 3.44 17.93
N GLU A 21 6.95 4.08 17.58
CA GLU A 21 6.02 3.49 16.63
C GLU A 21 6.85 3.05 15.44
N ASN A 22 6.81 1.75 15.13
CA ASN A 22 7.50 1.24 13.97
C ASN A 22 6.85 1.87 12.73
N LYS A 23 7.53 2.86 12.15
CA LYS A 23 7.04 3.65 11.00
C LYS A 23 6.49 2.78 9.87
N TYR A 24 7.02 1.58 9.74
CA TYR A 24 6.69 0.64 8.67
C TYR A 24 6.17 -0.70 9.21
N ALA A 25 5.35 -0.66 10.26
CA ALA A 25 4.77 -1.87 10.84
C ALA A 25 4.01 -2.70 9.80
N GLY A 26 4.39 -3.99 9.65
CA GLY A 26 3.79 -4.91 8.69
C GLY A 26 4.27 -4.76 7.24
N ILE A 27 5.21 -3.84 6.96
CA ILE A 27 5.81 -3.66 5.64
C ILE A 27 7.17 -4.40 5.61
N PRO A 28 7.46 -5.19 4.55
CA PRO A 28 8.74 -5.87 4.40
C PRO A 28 9.93 -4.91 4.40
N GLU A 29 11.00 -5.25 5.12
CA GLU A 29 12.19 -4.41 5.33
C GLU A 29 12.85 -3.97 4.00
N LYS A 30 12.78 -4.81 2.96
CA LYS A 30 13.31 -4.51 1.62
C LYS A 30 12.80 -3.19 1.02
N TYR A 31 11.64 -2.67 1.48
CA TYR A 31 11.07 -1.41 1.00
C TYR A 31 11.42 -0.20 1.87
N HIS A 32 11.88 -0.38 3.11
CA HIS A 32 12.01 0.73 4.08
C HIS A 32 12.89 1.87 3.55
N ALA A 33 14.07 1.57 3.04
CA ALA A 33 14.99 2.59 2.49
C ALA A 33 14.42 3.29 1.24
N LEU A 34 13.69 2.56 0.39
CA LEU A 34 13.04 3.11 -0.80
C LEU A 34 11.88 4.03 -0.40
N LEU A 35 11.10 3.64 0.60
CA LEU A 35 10.00 4.46 1.14
C LEU A 35 10.52 5.75 1.77
N ASP A 36 11.63 5.70 2.52
CA ASP A 36 12.26 6.93 3.06
C ASP A 36 12.64 7.89 1.93
N GLN A 37 13.23 7.38 0.85
CA GLN A 37 13.57 8.20 -0.32
C GLN A 37 12.33 8.73 -1.04
N ALA A 38 11.29 7.91 -1.21
CA ALA A 38 10.03 8.31 -1.83
C ALA A 38 9.34 9.42 -1.04
N LEU A 39 9.25 9.29 0.29
CA LEU A 39 8.65 10.30 1.16
C LEU A 39 9.42 11.62 1.15
N VAL A 40 10.74 11.59 1.06
CA VAL A 40 11.54 12.81 0.88
C VAL A 40 11.22 13.50 -0.46
N LYS A 41 11.12 12.74 -1.56
CA LYS A 41 10.77 13.26 -2.89
C LYS A 41 9.33 13.78 -2.98
N ALA A 42 8.42 13.20 -2.21
CA ALA A 42 7.02 13.61 -2.15
C ALA A 42 6.83 15.04 -1.58
N GLY A 43 7.76 15.52 -0.75
CA GLY A 43 7.65 16.83 -0.12
C GLY A 43 6.38 16.97 0.71
N ASP A 44 5.56 17.97 0.43
CA ASP A 44 4.31 18.25 1.15
C ASP A 44 3.29 17.09 1.04
N ASN A 45 3.35 16.30 -0.03
CA ASN A 45 2.46 15.15 -0.23
C ASN A 45 2.87 13.91 0.59
N ALA A 46 3.98 13.94 1.31
CA ALA A 46 4.43 12.82 2.16
C ALA A 46 3.37 12.39 3.19
N THR A 47 2.51 13.32 3.60
CA THR A 47 1.40 13.05 4.53
C THR A 47 0.38 12.08 3.92
N GLU A 48 0.00 12.29 2.65
CA GLU A 48 -0.92 11.42 1.91
C GLU A 48 -0.33 10.01 1.75
N LEU A 49 0.94 9.91 1.32
CA LEU A 49 1.60 8.62 1.14
C LEU A 49 1.77 7.87 2.46
N THR A 50 2.07 8.58 3.55
CA THR A 50 2.14 8.00 4.89
C THR A 50 0.77 7.49 5.35
N ALA A 51 -0.30 8.25 5.08
CA ALA A 51 -1.66 7.83 5.38
C ALA A 51 -2.06 6.58 4.58
N ALA A 52 -1.69 6.48 3.30
CA ALA A 52 -1.91 5.30 2.48
C ALA A 52 -1.21 4.05 3.06
N LEU A 53 0.06 4.17 3.45
CA LEU A 53 0.82 3.08 4.08
C LEU A 53 0.21 2.63 5.41
N LYS A 54 -0.21 3.58 6.24
CA LYS A 54 -0.79 3.31 7.56
C LYS A 54 -2.16 2.65 7.46
N ASN A 55 -3.01 3.12 6.55
CA ASN A 55 -4.39 2.69 6.43
C ASN A 55 -4.57 1.46 5.52
N ALA A 56 -3.53 1.03 4.79
CA ALA A 56 -3.58 -0.20 4.02
C ALA A 56 -3.81 -1.41 4.94
N PRO A 57 -4.77 -2.31 4.61
CA PRO A 57 -4.95 -3.58 5.31
C PRO A 57 -3.65 -4.41 5.33
N ASP A 58 -3.45 -5.23 6.36
CA ASP A 58 -2.19 -5.97 6.56
C ASP A 58 -1.82 -6.82 5.34
N ASN A 59 -2.77 -7.48 4.70
CA ASN A 59 -2.58 -8.27 3.48
C ASN A 59 -2.27 -7.43 2.23
N GLN A 60 -2.40 -6.09 2.29
CA GLN A 60 -2.16 -5.15 1.19
C GLN A 60 -0.93 -4.25 1.42
N LYS A 61 -0.34 -4.29 2.61
CA LYS A 61 0.79 -3.42 2.99
C LYS A 61 2.00 -3.58 2.07
N GLU A 62 2.32 -4.80 1.66
CA GLU A 62 3.42 -5.02 0.72
C GLU A 62 3.14 -4.37 -0.64
N GLY A 63 1.93 -4.53 -1.17
CA GLY A 63 1.52 -3.90 -2.43
C GLY A 63 1.53 -2.37 -2.36
N MET A 64 1.01 -1.79 -1.27
CA MET A 64 1.06 -0.35 -1.06
C MET A 64 2.49 0.17 -0.99
N ALA A 65 3.36 -0.52 -0.25
CA ALA A 65 4.77 -0.20 -0.15
C ALA A 65 5.47 -0.28 -1.51
N PHE A 66 5.18 -1.32 -2.30
CA PHE A 66 5.70 -1.48 -3.66
C PHE A 66 5.29 -0.29 -4.55
N LEU A 67 4.01 0.07 -4.58
CA LEU A 67 3.53 1.20 -5.39
C LEU A 67 4.29 2.48 -5.05
N ILE A 68 4.38 2.85 -3.77
CA ILE A 68 5.03 4.09 -3.34
C ILE A 68 6.54 4.05 -3.55
N ALA A 69 7.20 2.92 -3.31
CA ALA A 69 8.65 2.77 -3.48
C ALA A 69 9.12 2.97 -4.93
N TYR A 70 8.27 2.57 -5.90
CA TYR A 70 8.62 2.61 -7.34
C TYR A 70 7.83 3.64 -8.15
N MET A 71 7.03 4.46 -7.48
CA MET A 71 6.21 5.50 -8.08
C MET A 71 7.07 6.58 -8.74
N PRO A 72 6.69 7.11 -9.92
CA PRO A 72 7.33 8.28 -10.51
C PRO A 72 7.24 9.51 -9.58
N GLU A 73 8.25 10.37 -9.61
CA GLU A 73 8.32 11.55 -8.73
C GLU A 73 7.11 12.49 -8.85
N ARG A 74 6.57 12.64 -10.05
CA ARG A 74 5.34 13.40 -10.28
C ARG A 74 4.20 12.85 -9.43
N ASP A 75 3.99 11.53 -9.48
CA ASP A 75 2.89 10.86 -8.80
C ASP A 75 3.08 10.86 -7.28
N LEU A 76 4.35 10.78 -6.81
CA LEU A 76 4.69 10.97 -5.39
C LEU A 76 4.20 12.33 -4.86
N LYS A 77 4.18 13.37 -5.69
CA LYS A 77 3.79 14.73 -5.31
C LYS A 77 2.31 15.03 -5.46
N GLU A 78 1.56 14.19 -6.17
CA GLU A 78 0.18 14.50 -6.57
C GLU A 78 -0.87 13.48 -6.08
N LEU A 79 -0.51 12.19 -5.89
CA LEU A 79 -1.51 11.17 -5.60
C LEU A 79 -1.96 11.19 -4.14
N THR A 80 -3.28 11.04 -3.95
CA THR A 80 -3.90 11.01 -2.63
C THR A 80 -3.89 9.62 -2.00
N ALA A 81 -4.00 9.55 -0.68
CA ALA A 81 -4.17 8.30 0.06
C ALA A 81 -5.39 7.53 -0.42
N ASP A 82 -6.52 8.21 -0.61
CA ASP A 82 -7.78 7.58 -1.04
C ASP A 82 -7.64 6.92 -2.41
N PHE A 83 -7.01 7.59 -3.37
CA PHE A 83 -6.76 7.01 -4.69
C PHE A 83 -5.92 5.74 -4.61
N LEU A 84 -4.83 5.76 -3.85
CA LEU A 84 -3.95 4.61 -3.69
C LEU A 84 -4.62 3.45 -2.97
N LEU A 85 -5.39 3.74 -1.91
CA LEU A 85 -6.14 2.74 -1.14
C LEU A 85 -7.23 2.10 -2.01
N GLU A 86 -8.00 2.88 -2.77
CA GLU A 86 -9.04 2.37 -3.66
C GLU A 86 -8.44 1.48 -4.75
N ASN A 87 -7.40 1.95 -5.44
CA ASN A 87 -6.71 1.16 -6.48
C ASN A 87 -6.21 -0.19 -5.93
N THR A 88 -5.53 -0.16 -4.78
CA THR A 88 -4.98 -1.35 -4.14
C THR A 88 -6.09 -2.30 -3.72
N ALA A 89 -7.14 -1.79 -3.07
CA ALA A 89 -8.26 -2.59 -2.61
C ALA A 89 -8.92 -3.37 -3.76
N TYR A 90 -9.23 -2.74 -4.89
CA TYR A 90 -9.84 -3.41 -6.03
C TYR A 90 -8.91 -4.43 -6.71
N ALA A 91 -7.60 -4.17 -6.76
CA ALA A 91 -6.63 -5.13 -7.29
C ALA A 91 -6.58 -6.42 -6.43
N TYR A 92 -6.46 -6.27 -5.11
CA TYR A 92 -6.46 -7.40 -4.19
C TYR A 92 -7.80 -8.11 -4.13
N GLN A 93 -8.91 -7.37 -4.15
CA GLN A 93 -10.26 -7.95 -4.20
C GLN A 93 -10.47 -8.81 -5.45
N ALA A 94 -10.01 -8.36 -6.62
CA ALA A 94 -10.07 -9.15 -7.84
C ALA A 94 -9.22 -10.42 -7.73
N ARG A 95 -8.00 -10.31 -7.20
CA ARG A 95 -7.11 -11.45 -6.97
C ARG A 95 -7.71 -12.48 -6.02
N GLU A 96 -8.35 -12.05 -4.95
CA GLU A 96 -8.97 -12.95 -3.98
C GLU A 96 -10.27 -13.59 -4.49
N LYS A 97 -11.05 -12.86 -5.28
CA LYS A 97 -12.35 -13.30 -5.76
C LYS A 97 -12.27 -14.34 -6.87
N TYR A 98 -11.40 -14.12 -7.85
CA TYR A 98 -11.36 -14.96 -9.05
C TYR A 98 -10.32 -16.07 -8.92
N VAL A 99 -10.75 -17.35 -9.16
CA VAL A 99 -9.88 -18.52 -9.04
C VAL A 99 -8.64 -18.39 -9.91
N TRP A 100 -8.81 -17.97 -11.16
CA TRP A 100 -7.72 -17.78 -12.10
C TRP A 100 -6.74 -16.67 -11.71
N ALA A 101 -7.19 -15.66 -10.95
CA ALA A 101 -6.35 -14.56 -10.52
C ALA A 101 -5.46 -14.91 -9.31
N ARG A 102 -5.86 -15.91 -8.51
CA ARG A 102 -5.06 -16.39 -7.37
C ARG A 102 -3.78 -17.08 -7.79
N GLU A 103 -3.75 -17.64 -8.99
CA GLU A 103 -2.59 -18.34 -9.55
C GLU A 103 -1.53 -17.39 -10.12
N ILE A 104 -1.84 -16.08 -10.23
CA ILE A 104 -0.88 -15.09 -10.70
C ILE A 104 0.27 -14.98 -9.69
N PRO A 105 1.53 -15.20 -10.10
CA PRO A 105 2.69 -15.04 -9.22
C PRO A 105 2.76 -13.65 -8.61
N ASP A 106 3.23 -13.53 -7.35
CA ASP A 106 3.33 -12.23 -6.64
C ASP A 106 4.13 -11.20 -7.42
N THR A 107 5.21 -11.61 -8.08
CA THR A 107 6.03 -10.72 -8.91
C THR A 107 5.23 -10.13 -10.07
N VAL A 108 4.43 -10.93 -10.76
CA VAL A 108 3.56 -10.47 -11.84
C VAL A 108 2.45 -9.59 -11.29
N PHE A 109 1.83 -10.00 -10.19
CA PHE A 109 0.79 -9.19 -9.55
C PHE A 109 1.29 -7.80 -9.19
N LEU A 110 2.44 -7.69 -8.53
CA LEU A 110 2.99 -6.41 -8.10
C LEU A 110 3.41 -5.52 -9.28
N ASN A 111 4.02 -6.10 -10.33
CA ASN A 111 4.57 -5.30 -11.43
C ASN A 111 3.56 -4.99 -12.55
N ASP A 112 2.61 -5.90 -12.83
CA ASP A 112 1.78 -5.83 -14.03
C ASP A 112 0.28 -5.67 -13.73
N VAL A 113 -0.18 -6.07 -12.54
CA VAL A 113 -1.60 -6.02 -12.18
C VAL A 113 -1.91 -4.88 -11.21
N LEU A 114 -1.09 -4.71 -10.18
CA LEU A 114 -1.32 -3.72 -9.11
C LEU A 114 -1.14 -2.26 -9.55
N PRO A 115 -0.20 -1.88 -10.47
CA PRO A 115 -0.01 -0.50 -10.86
C PRO A 115 -1.29 0.17 -11.36
N TYR A 116 -1.47 1.43 -10.98
CA TYR A 116 -2.66 2.24 -11.31
C TYR A 116 -2.63 2.80 -12.74
N VAL A 117 -1.47 2.80 -13.38
CA VAL A 117 -1.26 3.24 -14.78
C VAL A 117 -0.18 2.40 -15.44
N SER A 118 -0.18 2.35 -16.78
CA SER A 118 0.82 1.61 -17.56
C SER A 118 1.98 2.53 -17.97
N LEU A 119 1.74 3.65 -18.61
CA LEU A 119 2.77 4.59 -19.09
C LEU A 119 2.33 6.04 -18.86
N ASN A 120 1.83 6.69 -19.91
CA ASN A 120 1.45 8.11 -19.91
C ASN A 120 -0.05 8.34 -19.76
N GLU A 121 -0.75 7.38 -19.17
CA GLU A 121 -2.19 7.45 -18.95
C GLU A 121 -2.52 8.49 -17.87
N THR A 122 -3.74 9.01 -17.94
CA THR A 122 -4.30 9.86 -16.88
C THR A 122 -4.51 9.03 -15.60
N ARG A 123 -4.21 9.64 -14.43
CA ARG A 123 -4.42 9.00 -13.13
C ARG A 123 -5.88 9.08 -12.75
N GLU A 124 -6.65 8.08 -13.16
CA GLU A 124 -8.10 7.99 -12.95
C GLU A 124 -8.47 6.73 -12.17
N GLY A 125 -9.60 6.76 -11.48
CA GLY A 125 -10.14 5.64 -10.72
C GLY A 125 -10.80 4.55 -11.59
N TRP A 126 -10.17 4.19 -12.73
CA TRP A 126 -10.73 3.24 -13.70
C TRP A 126 -10.94 1.83 -13.16
N ARG A 127 -10.16 1.43 -12.15
CA ARG A 127 -10.16 0.05 -11.63
C ARG A 127 -11.50 -0.32 -11.01
N LYS A 128 -12.14 0.60 -10.30
CA LYS A 128 -13.47 0.40 -9.73
C LYS A 128 -14.50 0.15 -10.83
N GLU A 129 -14.55 1.04 -11.82
CA GLU A 129 -15.48 0.92 -12.94
C GLU A 129 -15.28 -0.42 -13.67
N PHE A 130 -14.04 -0.79 -13.96
CA PHE A 130 -13.73 -2.04 -14.65
C PHE A 130 -14.10 -3.26 -13.82
N TYR A 131 -13.83 -3.25 -12.52
CA TYR A 131 -14.22 -4.33 -11.62
C TYR A 131 -15.74 -4.54 -11.61
N GLU A 132 -16.51 -3.47 -11.52
CA GLU A 132 -17.98 -3.52 -11.51
C GLU A 132 -18.54 -3.91 -12.89
N ARG A 133 -18.01 -3.33 -13.96
CA ARG A 133 -18.47 -3.53 -15.33
C ARG A 133 -18.17 -4.92 -15.86
N PHE A 134 -16.93 -5.38 -15.70
CA PHE A 134 -16.45 -6.63 -16.30
C PHE A 134 -16.54 -7.84 -15.38
N GLY A 135 -16.68 -7.64 -14.07
CA GLY A 135 -16.71 -8.72 -13.09
C GLY A 135 -17.75 -9.81 -13.38
N LYS A 136 -18.93 -9.44 -13.92
CA LYS A 136 -19.98 -10.36 -14.29
C LYS A 136 -19.60 -11.32 -15.44
N TYR A 137 -18.71 -10.90 -16.33
CA TYR A 137 -18.26 -11.71 -17.46
C TYR A 137 -17.22 -12.75 -17.07
N VAL A 138 -16.39 -12.44 -16.07
CA VAL A 138 -15.25 -13.28 -15.68
C VAL A 138 -15.48 -14.12 -14.42
N GLN A 139 -16.59 -13.94 -13.72
CA GLN A 139 -16.85 -14.56 -12.42
C GLN A 139 -16.92 -16.11 -12.46
N HIS A 140 -17.23 -16.69 -13.61
CA HIS A 140 -17.34 -18.14 -13.80
C HIS A 140 -16.16 -18.76 -14.53
N CYS A 141 -15.20 -17.93 -14.97
CA CYS A 141 -14.00 -18.37 -15.67
C CYS A 141 -13.09 -19.14 -14.71
N LYS A 142 -12.48 -20.22 -15.19
CA LYS A 142 -11.55 -21.05 -14.42
C LYS A 142 -10.10 -20.75 -14.73
N THR A 143 -9.83 -20.15 -15.89
CA THR A 143 -8.51 -19.80 -16.34
C THR A 143 -8.44 -18.33 -16.80
N ILE A 144 -7.23 -17.78 -16.84
CA ILE A 144 -7.01 -16.42 -17.36
C ILE A 144 -7.39 -16.33 -18.85
N PHE A 145 -7.19 -17.40 -19.62
CA PHE A 145 -7.54 -17.42 -21.05
C PHE A 145 -9.06 -17.33 -21.27
N GLU A 146 -9.84 -18.04 -20.45
CA GLU A 146 -11.30 -17.93 -20.46
C GLU A 146 -11.75 -16.53 -20.07
N ALA A 147 -11.11 -15.90 -19.10
CA ALA A 147 -11.43 -14.55 -18.67
C ALA A 147 -11.16 -13.52 -19.78
N ILE A 148 -10.00 -13.62 -20.44
CA ILE A 148 -9.64 -12.75 -21.58
C ILE A 148 -10.65 -12.92 -22.72
N ASP A 149 -10.99 -14.13 -23.09
CA ASP A 149 -11.95 -14.41 -24.16
C ASP A 149 -13.36 -13.87 -23.81
N SER A 150 -13.78 -14.00 -22.55
CA SER A 150 -15.08 -13.52 -22.08
C SER A 150 -15.24 -12.00 -22.10
N VAL A 151 -14.13 -11.25 -21.94
CA VAL A 151 -14.14 -9.79 -21.99
C VAL A 151 -14.08 -9.26 -23.44
N ASN A 152 -13.48 -10.04 -24.37
CA ASN A 152 -13.29 -9.64 -25.76
C ASN A 152 -14.45 -10.00 -26.70
N ARG A 153 -15.48 -10.68 -26.20
CA ARG A 153 -16.70 -11.03 -26.96
C ARG A 153 -17.77 -9.94 -26.78
#